data_45569d9b661f7dc70bf97c507377dfa2
#
_entry.id   45569d9b661f7dc70bf97c507377dfa2
#
_cell.length_a   1.000
_cell.length_b   1.000
_cell.length_c   1.000
_cell.angle_alpha   90.00
_cell.angle_beta   90.00
_cell.angle_gamma   90.00
#
_symmetry.space_group_name_H-M   'P 1'
#
loop_
_entity.id
_entity.type
_entity.pdbx_description
1 polymer ?
#
loop_
_entity_poly.entity_id
_entity_poly.type
_entity_poly.pdbx_seq_one_letter_code
_entity_poly.pdbx_strand_id
1 'polypeptide(L)'
;MSSMLPSPIPSSTNTGCLCLIKSPSRIPPPEDPQLVRRPRSTVAITWLAIPSALVNVALIVVLGVLLSATTAAGLWFATIMGKLGDSNVITDNLRRVLVDTDEAKDPFYVLLLGTDGRPGEDTYRADSIILARIDPTQKQATLISVPRDTKVEYKGETMKINACHTVGGAEAMVEAVNELCGVQISHYAEVSFDGMQALIDSVGGIDINATDDVDDPEHLDIKITAGQQHMDGATALTYARCRYTYADGDYTRMRHQRQVLGALANQILNNFDATKIFGLVNSLSDMLVTDMSVQDIVATVNAMRGMDVDGIYSANLPSYADDSTMIDGVSYVFVYEDELKEMMERVDAGKDPKGPNTMGLSDGSSSTIGDLNNNTSDDYANGTATSSVSSDDSDDSSDSSDSDYYEEPTGDGNGYEANY
;
A
#
# COMPACT_ATOMS: atom_id res chain seq x y z
N MET A 1 7.92 34.76 -48.40
CA MET A 1 6.55 35.13 -48.78
C MET A 1 5.75 35.06 -47.50
N SER A 2 5.62 36.19 -46.89
CA SER A 2 4.43 37.07 -46.69
C SER A 2 3.43 36.42 -45.75
N SER A 3 3.44 36.84 -44.52
CA SER A 3 2.72 37.97 -43.85
C SER A 3 1.25 37.63 -43.61
N MET A 4 0.80 37.69 -42.36
CA MET A 4 -0.02 38.80 -41.86
C MET A 4 -0.47 38.54 -40.41
N LEU A 5 -0.10 39.45 -39.55
CA LEU A 5 -0.78 39.77 -38.29
C LEU A 5 -1.95 40.73 -38.59
N PRO A 6 -2.95 40.76 -37.73
CA PRO A 6 -3.70 42.02 -37.54
C PRO A 6 -3.58 42.59 -36.12
N SER A 7 -3.50 43.90 -36.13
CA SER A 7 -3.35 44.84 -35.03
C SER A 7 -4.70 45.29 -34.40
N PRO A 8 -4.68 46.28 -33.48
CA PRO A 8 -5.50 46.30 -32.28
C PRO A 8 -6.75 47.23 -32.36
N ILE A 9 -7.62 47.13 -31.37
CA ILE A 9 -8.86 47.90 -31.21
C ILE A 9 -8.58 49.14 -30.36
N PRO A 10 -9.14 50.31 -30.71
CA PRO A 10 -8.92 51.57 -29.99
C PRO A 10 -9.93 51.85 -28.88
N SER A 11 -9.44 52.56 -27.88
CA SER A 11 -10.16 53.24 -26.81
C SER A 11 -11.14 54.31 -27.31
N SER A 12 -12.31 54.43 -26.71
CA SER A 12 -13.16 55.60 -26.83
C SER A 12 -13.36 56.26 -25.46
N THR A 13 -12.73 57.39 -25.35
CA THR A 13 -13.05 58.50 -24.43
C THR A 13 -14.39 59.09 -24.82
N ASN A 14 -15.23 59.44 -23.88
CA ASN A 14 -16.30 60.40 -24.13
C ASN A 14 -16.37 61.46 -23.01
N THR A 15 -16.24 62.66 -23.50
CA THR A 15 -16.12 63.94 -22.85
C THR A 15 -17.50 64.52 -22.57
N GLY A 16 -17.67 65.11 -21.44
CA GLY A 16 -18.39 66.28 -21.02
C GLY A 16 -19.72 66.69 -21.60
N CYS A 17 -20.60 67.05 -20.74
CA CYS A 17 -21.52 68.16 -20.97
C CYS A 17 -21.89 68.87 -19.66
N LEU A 18 -21.41 70.07 -19.56
CA LEU A 18 -21.73 71.05 -18.55
C LEU A 18 -23.05 71.72 -18.95
N CYS A 19 -24.07 71.71 -18.11
CA CYS A 19 -25.23 72.54 -18.23
C CYS A 19 -25.44 73.38 -16.98
N LEU A 20 -25.14 74.66 -17.08
CA LEU A 20 -25.54 75.71 -16.18
C LEU A 20 -27.01 76.03 -16.34
N ILE A 21 -27.82 76.01 -15.29
CA ILE A 21 -29.12 76.72 -15.25
C ILE A 21 -29.32 77.32 -13.81
N LYS A 22 -29.28 78.66 -13.85
CA LYS A 22 -29.95 79.74 -13.13
C LYS A 22 -30.75 79.35 -11.83
N SER A 23 -30.43 80.09 -10.81
CA SER A 23 -31.28 80.37 -9.60
C SER A 23 -32.55 81.12 -10.00
N PRO A 24 -33.63 80.92 -9.30
CA PRO A 24 -34.44 82.03 -8.84
C PRO A 24 -34.83 82.01 -7.38
N SER A 25 -34.75 83.20 -6.81
CA SER A 25 -35.61 83.84 -5.83
C SER A 25 -36.09 83.13 -4.54
N ARG A 26 -35.73 83.77 -3.44
CA ARG A 26 -36.17 83.60 -2.07
C ARG A 26 -37.68 83.74 -1.94
N ILE A 27 -38.29 82.78 -1.22
CA ILE A 27 -39.59 82.92 -0.59
C ILE A 27 -39.38 82.73 0.93
N PRO A 28 -39.96 83.56 1.78
CA PRO A 28 -39.74 83.44 3.24
C PRO A 28 -40.52 82.25 3.83
N PRO A 29 -40.09 81.72 4.98
CA PRO A 29 -40.70 80.55 5.55
C PRO A 29 -42.00 80.86 6.29
N PRO A 30 -42.97 79.95 6.32
CA PRO A 30 -44.12 80.04 7.19
C PRO A 30 -43.72 79.59 8.59
N GLU A 31 -44.36 80.25 9.54
CA GLU A 31 -44.22 80.07 10.97
C GLU A 31 -44.55 78.65 11.47
N ASP A 32 -43.83 78.26 12.48
CA ASP A 32 -43.67 77.03 13.19
C ASP A 32 -44.97 76.58 13.93
N PRO A 33 -45.47 75.32 13.69
CA PRO A 33 -46.31 74.68 14.67
C PRO A 33 -45.47 73.70 15.48
N GLN A 34 -45.28 74.01 16.71
CA GLN A 34 -44.94 73.18 17.88
C GLN A 34 -44.56 71.70 17.55
N LEU A 35 -43.31 71.38 17.36
CA LEU A 35 -42.76 70.04 17.35
C LEU A 35 -42.83 69.47 18.78
N VAL A 36 -43.84 68.63 19.00
CA VAL A 36 -43.90 67.75 20.14
C VAL A 36 -42.66 66.82 20.08
N ARG A 37 -41.65 67.12 20.90
CA ARG A 37 -40.50 66.21 21.09
C ARG A 37 -40.99 64.92 21.77
N ARG A 38 -41.14 63.87 20.96
CA ARG A 38 -41.19 62.51 21.50
C ARG A 38 -39.86 62.21 22.21
N PRO A 39 -39.87 61.70 23.41
CA PRO A 39 -38.61 61.27 24.07
C PRO A 39 -38.03 60.12 23.28
N ARG A 40 -36.80 60.26 22.79
CA ARG A 40 -35.99 59.14 22.34
C ARG A 40 -35.77 58.23 23.53
N SER A 41 -36.47 57.08 23.52
CA SER A 41 -36.12 55.98 24.41
C SER A 41 -34.71 55.48 24.04
N THR A 42 -33.69 55.98 24.70
CA THR A 42 -32.38 55.35 24.75
C THR A 42 -32.57 54.04 25.48
N VAL A 43 -32.65 52.96 24.71
CA VAL A 43 -32.48 51.63 25.26
C VAL A 43 -31.02 51.61 25.75
N ALA A 44 -30.82 51.89 27.01
CA ALA A 44 -29.57 51.64 27.69
C ALA A 44 -29.41 50.12 27.71
N ILE A 45 -28.58 49.61 26.77
CA ILE A 45 -28.06 48.25 26.86
C ILE A 45 -27.18 48.27 28.11
N THR A 46 -27.78 47.97 29.27
CA THR A 46 -27.05 47.65 30.47
C THR A 46 -26.24 46.39 30.18
N TRP A 47 -24.96 46.56 29.86
CA TRP A 47 -24.00 45.51 29.96
C TRP A 47 -24.06 45.02 31.40
N LEU A 48 -24.71 43.86 31.60
CA LEU A 48 -24.58 43.17 32.88
C LEU A 48 -23.08 42.93 33.06
N ALA A 49 -22.47 43.68 33.96
CA ALA A 49 -21.11 43.47 34.39
C ALA A 49 -21.09 42.08 35.03
N ILE A 50 -20.71 41.07 34.25
CA ILE A 50 -20.49 39.72 34.78
C ILE A 50 -19.39 39.90 35.83
N PRO A 51 -19.62 39.56 37.10
CA PRO A 51 -18.60 39.70 38.12
C PRO A 51 -17.33 39.00 37.67
N SER A 52 -16.19 39.67 37.75
CA SER A 52 -14.88 39.12 37.34
C SER A 52 -14.58 37.77 38.00
N ALA A 53 -15.16 37.52 39.15
CA ALA A 53 -15.11 36.22 39.84
C ALA A 53 -15.78 35.09 39.04
N LEU A 54 -16.93 35.35 38.37
CA LEU A 54 -17.61 34.33 37.54
C LEU A 54 -16.84 34.05 36.25
N VAL A 55 -16.21 35.06 35.65
CA VAL A 55 -15.34 34.88 34.49
C VAL A 55 -14.12 34.06 34.86
N ASN A 56 -13.50 34.30 36.00
CA ASN A 56 -12.35 33.53 36.47
C ASN A 56 -12.72 32.09 36.80
N VAL A 57 -13.88 31.84 37.41
CA VAL A 57 -14.37 30.46 37.66
C VAL A 57 -14.66 29.74 36.37
N ALA A 58 -15.31 30.37 35.39
CA ALA A 58 -15.56 29.80 34.09
C ALA A 58 -14.25 29.46 33.34
N LEU A 59 -13.25 30.35 33.41
CA LEU A 59 -11.93 30.11 32.82
C LEU A 59 -11.20 28.92 33.47
N ILE A 60 -11.26 28.81 34.80
CA ILE A 60 -10.65 27.69 35.56
C ILE A 60 -11.35 26.38 35.19
N VAL A 61 -12.67 26.37 35.06
CA VAL A 61 -13.42 25.17 34.65
C VAL A 61 -13.07 24.77 33.21
N VAL A 62 -13.01 25.72 32.28
CA VAL A 62 -12.63 25.47 30.89
C VAL A 62 -11.19 24.93 30.79
N LEU A 63 -10.24 25.55 31.51
CA LEU A 63 -8.87 25.08 31.60
C LEU A 63 -8.77 23.67 32.21
N GLY A 64 -9.55 23.43 33.28
CA GLY A 64 -9.62 22.10 33.91
C GLY A 64 -10.17 21.02 32.96
N VAL A 65 -11.21 21.33 32.20
CA VAL A 65 -11.77 20.43 31.19
C VAL A 65 -10.76 20.19 30.05
N LEU A 66 -10.11 21.25 29.57
CA LEU A 66 -9.08 21.11 28.53
C LEU A 66 -7.89 20.29 29.02
N LEU A 67 -7.44 20.51 30.25
CA LEU A 67 -6.33 19.76 30.84
C LEU A 67 -6.69 18.29 31.05
N SER A 68 -7.91 18.01 31.54
CA SER A 68 -8.39 16.62 31.68
C SER A 68 -8.59 15.94 30.35
N ALA A 69 -9.07 16.64 29.33
CA ALA A 69 -9.21 16.09 27.97
C ALA A 69 -7.83 15.78 27.34
N THR A 70 -6.84 16.67 27.52
CA THR A 70 -5.48 16.44 27.01
C THR A 70 -4.76 15.31 27.75
N THR A 71 -4.95 15.20 29.09
CA THR A 71 -4.38 14.07 29.84
C THR A 71 -5.06 12.76 29.52
N ALA A 72 -6.39 12.73 29.36
CA ALA A 72 -7.11 11.54 28.94
C ALA A 72 -6.72 11.10 27.51
N ALA A 73 -6.58 12.05 26.59
CA ALA A 73 -6.10 11.79 25.24
C ALA A 73 -4.65 11.28 25.26
N GLY A 74 -3.78 11.87 26.07
CA GLY A 74 -2.38 11.44 26.22
C GLY A 74 -2.26 10.04 26.81
N LEU A 75 -3.06 9.70 27.85
CA LEU A 75 -3.08 8.37 28.45
C LEU A 75 -3.66 7.33 27.47
N TRP A 76 -4.72 7.68 26.76
CA TRP A 76 -5.31 6.83 25.75
C TRP A 76 -4.34 6.57 24.59
N PHE A 77 -3.67 7.62 24.12
CA PHE A 77 -2.60 7.54 23.12
C PHE A 77 -1.44 6.65 23.59
N ALA A 78 -0.95 6.85 24.84
CA ALA A 78 0.11 6.03 25.40
C ALA A 78 -0.30 4.54 25.54
N THR A 79 -1.59 4.26 25.80
CA THR A 79 -2.10 2.89 25.87
C THR A 79 -2.09 2.21 24.52
N ILE A 80 -2.45 2.94 23.43
CA ILE A 80 -2.41 2.42 22.07
C ILE A 80 -0.97 2.16 21.63
N MET A 81 -0.08 3.15 21.87
CA MET A 81 1.34 3.00 21.56
C MET A 81 1.97 1.82 22.30
N GLY A 82 1.56 1.58 23.56
CA GLY A 82 1.96 0.40 24.32
C GLY A 82 1.48 -0.90 23.71
N LYS A 83 0.26 -0.95 23.18
CA LYS A 83 -0.30 -2.17 22.59
C LYS A 83 0.37 -2.58 21.26
N LEU A 84 0.67 -1.63 20.38
CA LEU A 84 1.32 -1.92 19.09
C LEU A 84 2.77 -2.38 19.25
N GLY A 85 3.49 -1.84 20.23
CA GLY A 85 4.89 -2.18 20.50
C GLY A 85 5.13 -3.25 21.57
N ASP A 86 4.09 -3.69 22.27
CA ASP A 86 4.17 -4.58 23.44
C ASP A 86 3.77 -6.04 23.11
N SER A 87 3.78 -6.39 21.83
CA SER A 87 3.64 -7.79 21.46
C SER A 87 4.93 -8.53 21.79
N ASN A 88 4.81 -9.75 22.32
CA ASN A 88 5.96 -10.64 22.54
C ASN A 88 6.76 -10.92 21.25
N VAL A 89 6.27 -10.48 20.09
CA VAL A 89 6.87 -10.64 18.77
C VAL A 89 7.86 -9.52 18.48
N ILE A 90 7.58 -8.27 18.88
CA ILE A 90 8.50 -7.12 18.69
C ILE A 90 9.55 -7.11 19.80
N THR A 91 10.47 -8.04 19.68
CA THR A 91 11.57 -8.22 20.66
C THR A 91 12.69 -7.20 20.44
N ASP A 92 13.54 -7.03 21.46
CA ASP A 92 14.78 -6.24 21.31
C ASP A 92 15.72 -6.83 20.25
N ASN A 93 15.63 -8.14 19.99
CA ASN A 93 16.41 -8.81 18.97
C ASN A 93 15.90 -8.46 17.57
N LEU A 94 14.58 -8.49 17.34
CA LEU A 94 14.00 -8.03 16.08
C LEU A 94 14.42 -6.58 15.80
N ARG A 95 14.33 -5.68 16.76
CA ARG A 95 14.76 -4.27 16.62
C ARG A 95 16.23 -4.10 16.23
N ARG A 96 17.11 -5.07 16.52
CA ARG A 96 18.53 -5.02 16.14
C ARG A 96 18.79 -5.44 14.70
N VAL A 97 17.91 -6.22 14.11
CA VAL A 97 18.03 -6.68 12.71
C VAL A 97 17.30 -5.76 11.74
N LEU A 98 16.46 -4.86 12.24
CA LEU A 98 15.82 -3.78 11.48
C LEU A 98 16.75 -2.58 11.39
N VAL A 99 16.64 -1.79 10.32
CA VAL A 99 17.43 -0.56 10.13
C VAL A 99 16.54 0.67 10.22
N ASP A 100 17.03 1.72 10.87
CA ASP A 100 16.32 3.00 10.98
C ASP A 100 16.18 3.69 9.62
N THR A 101 15.05 4.30 9.37
CA THR A 101 14.77 5.07 8.14
C THR A 101 13.93 6.31 8.45
N ASP A 102 13.86 7.26 7.52
CA ASP A 102 12.89 8.37 7.53
C ASP A 102 11.75 8.04 6.54
N GLU A 103 10.67 7.46 7.05
CA GLU A 103 9.53 6.92 6.28
C GLU A 103 8.82 7.97 5.41
N ALA A 104 9.13 9.24 5.59
CA ALA A 104 8.59 10.33 4.79
C ALA A 104 9.52 10.73 3.63
N LYS A 105 10.78 10.27 3.61
CA LYS A 105 11.81 10.79 2.69
C LYS A 105 12.65 9.72 2.03
N ASP A 106 13.01 8.67 2.75
CA ASP A 106 13.96 7.67 2.28
C ASP A 106 13.22 6.44 1.74
N PRO A 107 13.68 5.80 0.67
CA PRO A 107 13.19 4.48 0.29
C PRO A 107 13.52 3.44 1.36
N PHE A 108 12.60 2.54 1.66
CA PHE A 108 12.80 1.52 2.68
C PHE A 108 12.07 0.21 2.34
N TYR A 109 12.49 -0.87 3.00
CA TYR A 109 11.88 -2.17 2.88
C TYR A 109 11.02 -2.51 4.10
N VAL A 110 9.85 -3.07 3.83
CA VAL A 110 8.94 -3.64 4.84
C VAL A 110 8.74 -5.11 4.55
N LEU A 111 8.93 -5.97 5.53
CA LEU A 111 8.55 -7.37 5.44
C LEU A 111 7.10 -7.52 5.90
N LEU A 112 6.23 -7.91 4.99
CA LEU A 112 4.82 -8.16 5.24
C LEU A 112 4.58 -9.66 5.33
N LEU A 113 4.06 -10.13 6.47
CA LEU A 113 3.71 -11.54 6.67
C LEU A 113 2.20 -11.70 6.86
N GLY A 114 1.64 -12.69 6.16
CA GLY A 114 0.31 -13.21 6.41
C GLY A 114 0.40 -14.59 7.08
N THR A 115 -0.24 -14.74 8.24
CA THR A 115 -0.13 -15.95 9.05
C THR A 115 -1.51 -16.58 9.30
N ASP A 116 -1.52 -17.90 9.51
CA ASP A 116 -2.71 -18.63 9.98
C ASP A 116 -2.80 -18.70 11.51
N GLY A 117 -1.82 -18.09 12.19
CA GLY A 117 -1.73 -18.06 13.65
C GLY A 117 -2.88 -17.32 14.30
N ARG A 118 -3.28 -17.81 15.46
CA ARG A 118 -4.27 -17.15 16.32
C ARG A 118 -3.57 -16.51 17.51
N PRO A 119 -4.11 -15.41 18.05
CA PRO A 119 -3.57 -14.82 19.26
C PRO A 119 -3.40 -15.85 20.37
N GLY A 120 -2.16 -16.05 20.85
CA GLY A 120 -1.84 -16.99 21.91
C GLY A 120 -1.35 -18.37 21.46
N GLU A 121 -1.19 -18.60 20.16
CA GLU A 121 -0.48 -19.77 19.62
C GLU A 121 1.03 -19.50 19.61
N ASP A 122 1.81 -20.43 20.15
CA ASP A 122 3.27 -20.26 20.25
C ASP A 122 4.01 -20.64 18.95
N THR A 123 3.33 -21.34 18.01
CA THR A 123 3.94 -21.81 16.76
C THR A 123 2.94 -21.78 15.61
N TYR A 124 3.19 -20.92 14.64
CA TYR A 124 2.45 -20.84 13.39
C TYR A 124 3.41 -20.51 12.23
N ARG A 125 2.93 -20.60 11.01
CA ARG A 125 3.73 -20.40 9.80
C ARG A 125 3.31 -19.13 9.08
N ALA A 126 4.28 -18.52 8.44
CA ALA A 126 4.02 -17.47 7.45
C ALA A 126 3.60 -18.13 6.12
N ASP A 127 2.34 -17.99 5.76
CA ASP A 127 1.78 -18.52 4.51
C ASP A 127 1.83 -17.50 3.35
N SER A 128 1.96 -16.24 3.68
CA SER A 128 2.23 -15.15 2.75
C SER A 128 3.47 -14.39 3.21
N ILE A 129 4.45 -14.24 2.32
CA ILE A 129 5.70 -13.53 2.59
C ILE A 129 5.88 -12.54 1.45
N ILE A 130 5.79 -11.25 1.74
CA ILE A 130 5.93 -10.19 0.73
C ILE A 130 6.96 -9.18 1.23
N LEU A 131 8.01 -9.00 0.43
CA LEU A 131 8.97 -7.93 0.60
C LEU A 131 8.46 -6.71 -0.17
N ALA A 132 8.09 -5.66 0.54
CA ALA A 132 7.63 -4.42 -0.05
C ALA A 132 8.72 -3.36 0.02
N ARG A 133 9.08 -2.76 -1.12
CA ARG A 133 9.90 -1.54 -1.16
C ARG A 133 8.97 -0.35 -1.32
N ILE A 134 9.08 0.62 -0.44
CA ILE A 134 8.31 1.86 -0.44
C ILE A 134 9.24 3.02 -0.74
N ASP A 135 8.92 3.82 -1.74
CA ASP A 135 9.68 5.02 -2.10
C ASP A 135 8.78 6.26 -2.03
N PRO A 136 8.79 6.98 -0.91
CA PRO A 136 7.95 8.14 -0.70
C PRO A 136 8.33 9.32 -1.59
N THR A 137 9.59 9.40 -2.03
CA THR A 137 10.10 10.48 -2.87
C THR A 137 9.59 10.33 -4.31
N GLN A 138 9.63 9.12 -4.84
CA GLN A 138 9.13 8.81 -6.18
C GLN A 138 7.63 8.49 -6.19
N LYS A 139 7.03 8.29 -5.01
CA LYS A 139 5.67 7.76 -4.84
C LYS A 139 5.49 6.44 -5.59
N GLN A 140 6.44 5.56 -5.40
CA GLN A 140 6.48 4.25 -6.04
C GLN A 140 6.57 3.16 -4.97
N ALA A 141 5.90 2.05 -5.22
CA ALA A 141 6.05 0.85 -4.42
C ALA A 141 6.35 -0.35 -5.31
N THR A 142 7.03 -1.33 -4.73
CA THR A 142 7.31 -2.62 -5.37
C THR A 142 6.92 -3.72 -4.39
N LEU A 143 6.12 -4.67 -4.83
CA LEU A 143 5.70 -5.84 -4.04
C LEU A 143 6.33 -7.11 -4.62
N ILE A 144 7.15 -7.78 -3.83
CA ILE A 144 7.85 -9.00 -4.22
C ILE A 144 7.36 -10.14 -3.34
N SER A 145 6.70 -11.12 -3.93
CA SER A 145 6.32 -12.34 -3.21
C SER A 145 7.48 -13.32 -3.12
N VAL A 146 7.73 -13.80 -1.91
CA VAL A 146 8.69 -14.86 -1.62
C VAL A 146 7.93 -16.17 -1.45
N PRO A 147 8.16 -17.19 -2.29
CA PRO A 147 7.49 -18.47 -2.13
C PRO A 147 7.80 -19.06 -0.74
N ARG A 148 6.77 -19.44 0.00
CA ARG A 148 6.91 -19.92 1.39
C ARG A 148 7.78 -21.17 1.55
N ASP A 149 7.90 -21.96 0.48
CA ASP A 149 8.70 -23.18 0.42
C ASP A 149 10.13 -22.95 -0.09
N THR A 150 10.55 -21.68 -0.24
CA THR A 150 11.91 -21.33 -0.65
C THR A 150 12.93 -21.93 0.29
N LYS A 151 13.93 -22.63 -0.31
CA LYS A 151 15.05 -23.20 0.44
C LYS A 151 15.94 -22.11 0.97
N VAL A 152 16.21 -22.15 2.26
CA VAL A 152 17.18 -21.27 2.94
C VAL A 152 18.06 -22.07 3.87
N GLU A 153 19.25 -21.52 4.17
CA GLU A 153 20.12 -22.02 5.22
C GLU A 153 19.99 -21.07 6.42
N TYR A 154 19.46 -21.56 7.53
CA TYR A 154 19.33 -20.75 8.74
C TYR A 154 20.00 -21.43 9.92
N LYS A 155 20.98 -20.73 10.52
CA LYS A 155 21.81 -21.24 11.64
C LYS A 155 22.46 -22.59 11.36
N GLY A 156 22.82 -22.84 10.09
CA GLY A 156 23.48 -24.08 9.63
C GLY A 156 22.54 -25.25 9.35
N GLU A 157 21.23 -25.01 9.34
CA GLU A 157 20.24 -26.01 8.98
C GLU A 157 19.50 -25.59 7.70
N THR A 158 19.32 -26.53 6.76
CA THR A 158 18.51 -26.34 5.56
C THR A 158 17.03 -26.43 5.92
N MET A 159 16.25 -25.42 5.56
CA MET A 159 14.81 -25.42 5.80
C MET A 159 14.04 -24.60 4.76
N LYS A 160 12.72 -24.69 4.79
CA LYS A 160 11.83 -23.79 4.07
C LYS A 160 11.79 -22.44 4.77
N ILE A 161 11.76 -21.33 4.01
CA ILE A 161 11.78 -19.99 4.62
C ILE A 161 10.64 -19.74 5.60
N ASN A 162 9.44 -20.32 5.36
CA ASN A 162 8.32 -20.20 6.28
C ASN A 162 8.56 -20.90 7.64
N ALA A 163 9.46 -21.88 7.68
CA ALA A 163 9.84 -22.55 8.93
C ALA A 163 10.72 -21.67 9.81
N CYS A 164 11.42 -20.67 9.26
CA CYS A 164 12.19 -19.70 10.04
C CYS A 164 11.29 -18.99 11.07
N HIS A 165 10.04 -18.71 10.70
CA HIS A 165 9.05 -18.12 11.62
C HIS A 165 8.79 -19.04 12.84
N THR A 166 8.62 -20.34 12.62
CA THR A 166 8.41 -21.32 13.70
C THR A 166 9.64 -21.48 14.60
N VAL A 167 10.86 -21.36 14.01
CA VAL A 167 12.13 -21.59 14.72
C VAL A 167 12.62 -20.37 15.51
N GLY A 168 12.43 -19.17 14.97
CA GLY A 168 12.99 -17.95 15.56
C GLY A 168 12.09 -16.72 15.41
N GLY A 169 10.81 -16.91 15.04
CA GLY A 169 9.83 -15.82 14.96
C GLY A 169 10.16 -14.77 13.91
N ALA A 170 9.73 -13.55 14.17
CA ALA A 170 9.92 -12.39 13.29
C ALA A 170 11.41 -12.10 13.01
N GLU A 171 12.28 -12.21 14.02
CA GLU A 171 13.72 -11.99 13.86
C GLU A 171 14.31 -12.93 12.79
N ALA A 172 14.01 -14.23 12.89
CA ALA A 172 14.50 -15.21 11.93
C ALA A 172 13.98 -15.01 10.52
N MET A 173 12.74 -14.53 10.38
CA MET A 173 12.16 -14.19 9.08
C MET A 173 12.88 -12.98 8.44
N VAL A 174 13.12 -11.93 9.23
CA VAL A 174 13.85 -10.74 8.75
C VAL A 174 15.28 -11.13 8.36
N GLU A 175 15.99 -11.89 9.19
CA GLU A 175 17.34 -12.37 8.89
C GLU A 175 17.37 -13.21 7.59
N ALA A 176 16.44 -14.17 7.47
CA ALA A 176 16.39 -15.05 6.30
C ALA A 176 16.07 -14.28 4.99
N VAL A 177 15.15 -13.31 5.02
CA VAL A 177 14.81 -12.50 3.85
C VAL A 177 15.92 -11.51 3.52
N ASN A 178 16.57 -10.90 4.53
CA ASN A 178 17.74 -10.03 4.33
C ASN A 178 18.86 -10.78 3.62
N GLU A 179 19.17 -12.01 4.08
CA GLU A 179 20.22 -12.84 3.47
C GLU A 179 19.84 -13.29 2.07
N LEU A 180 18.61 -13.76 1.88
CA LEU A 180 18.11 -14.25 0.59
C LEU A 180 18.09 -13.15 -0.49
N CYS A 181 17.56 -11.97 -0.14
CA CYS A 181 17.35 -10.87 -1.10
C CYS A 181 18.52 -9.87 -1.14
N GLY A 182 19.48 -9.97 -0.23
CA GLY A 182 20.61 -9.04 -0.15
C GLY A 182 20.22 -7.62 0.28
N VAL A 183 19.12 -7.45 1.02
CA VAL A 183 18.57 -6.15 1.45
C VAL A 183 18.68 -5.94 2.95
N GLN A 184 18.33 -4.73 3.40
CA GLN A 184 18.16 -4.42 4.82
C GLN A 184 16.71 -3.95 5.05
N ILE A 185 15.96 -4.76 5.75
CA ILE A 185 14.55 -4.48 6.09
C ILE A 185 14.51 -3.43 7.20
N SER A 186 13.70 -2.38 7.00
CA SER A 186 13.50 -1.32 7.98
C SER A 186 12.33 -1.62 8.91
N HIS A 187 11.28 -2.24 8.38
CA HIS A 187 10.05 -2.48 9.14
C HIS A 187 9.50 -3.88 8.94
N TYR A 188 8.79 -4.32 9.95
CA TYR A 188 8.10 -5.60 9.98
C TYR A 188 6.62 -5.39 10.24
N ALA A 189 5.77 -6.09 9.50
CA ALA A 189 4.34 -6.13 9.77
C ALA A 189 3.82 -7.55 9.55
N GLU A 190 3.07 -8.05 10.52
CA GLU A 190 2.44 -9.36 10.49
C GLU A 190 0.96 -9.22 10.80
N VAL A 191 0.14 -9.88 9.99
CA VAL A 191 -1.30 -9.90 10.15
C VAL A 191 -1.82 -11.33 10.03
N SER A 192 -2.70 -11.73 10.97
CA SER A 192 -3.41 -13.00 10.84
C SER A 192 -4.49 -12.91 9.76
N PHE A 193 -4.99 -14.05 9.29
CA PHE A 193 -6.10 -14.07 8.32
C PHE A 193 -7.35 -13.37 8.87
N ASP A 194 -7.69 -13.60 10.15
CA ASP A 194 -8.79 -12.89 10.79
C ASP A 194 -8.53 -11.39 10.87
N GLY A 195 -7.29 -10.99 11.11
CA GLY A 195 -6.86 -9.59 11.10
C GLY A 195 -6.95 -8.94 9.73
N MET A 196 -6.55 -9.64 8.66
CA MET A 196 -6.70 -9.15 7.29
C MET A 196 -8.17 -8.98 6.91
N GLN A 197 -9.01 -9.94 7.25
CA GLN A 197 -10.46 -9.83 7.06
C GLN A 197 -11.02 -8.60 7.77
N ALA A 198 -10.70 -8.43 9.07
CA ALA A 198 -11.16 -7.28 9.86
C ALA A 198 -10.61 -5.95 9.32
N LEU A 199 -9.37 -5.93 8.81
CA LEU A 199 -8.78 -4.75 8.17
C LEU A 199 -9.59 -4.32 6.94
N ILE A 200 -9.87 -5.26 6.03
CA ILE A 200 -10.64 -5.00 4.80
C ILE A 200 -12.06 -4.54 5.15
N ASP A 201 -12.73 -5.20 6.10
CA ASP A 201 -14.07 -4.79 6.56
C ASP A 201 -14.07 -3.39 7.19
N SER A 202 -13.01 -3.05 7.95
CA SER A 202 -12.88 -1.75 8.61
C SER A 202 -12.67 -0.59 7.64
N VAL A 203 -12.08 -0.85 6.46
CA VAL A 203 -11.96 0.15 5.40
C VAL A 203 -13.21 0.24 4.52
N GLY A 204 -14.21 -0.61 4.78
CA GLY A 204 -15.47 -0.66 4.03
C GLY A 204 -15.44 -1.58 2.81
N GLY A 205 -14.52 -2.55 2.77
CA GLY A 205 -14.28 -3.42 1.63
C GLY A 205 -13.29 -2.84 0.63
N ILE A 206 -12.99 -3.62 -0.40
CA ILE A 206 -12.08 -3.24 -1.50
C ILE A 206 -12.73 -3.49 -2.85
N ASP A 207 -12.43 -2.64 -3.82
CA ASP A 207 -12.83 -2.83 -5.21
C ASP A 207 -11.70 -3.51 -5.96
N ILE A 208 -11.97 -4.66 -6.58
CA ILE A 208 -10.97 -5.48 -7.27
C ILE A 208 -11.55 -6.06 -8.56
N ASN A 209 -10.73 -6.20 -9.58
CA ASN A 209 -11.06 -7.00 -10.74
C ASN A 209 -10.52 -8.43 -10.51
N ALA A 210 -11.39 -9.34 -10.05
CA ALA A 210 -11.01 -10.74 -9.92
C ALA A 210 -10.75 -11.30 -11.32
N THR A 211 -9.52 -11.70 -11.59
CA THR A 211 -9.12 -12.17 -12.91
C THR A 211 -9.56 -13.60 -13.17
N ASP A 212 -9.74 -14.37 -12.11
CA ASP A 212 -10.02 -15.79 -12.18
C ASP A 212 -11.26 -16.16 -11.34
N ASP A 213 -11.97 -17.17 -11.78
CA ASP A 213 -13.05 -17.79 -11.00
C ASP A 213 -12.44 -18.56 -9.80
N VAL A 214 -13.05 -18.43 -8.63
CA VAL A 214 -12.76 -19.28 -7.47
C VAL A 214 -13.94 -20.21 -7.24
N ASP A 215 -13.74 -21.50 -7.48
CA ASP A 215 -14.72 -22.54 -7.27
C ASP A 215 -14.03 -23.79 -6.67
N ASP A 216 -13.71 -23.73 -5.39
CA ASP A 216 -13.02 -24.78 -4.65
C ASP A 216 -13.83 -25.17 -3.39
N PRO A 217 -14.95 -25.90 -3.57
CA PRO A 217 -15.83 -26.25 -2.45
C PRO A 217 -15.22 -27.24 -1.45
N GLU A 218 -14.07 -27.84 -1.76
CA GLU A 218 -13.37 -28.74 -0.84
C GLU A 218 -12.55 -27.96 0.20
N HIS A 219 -12.11 -26.73 -0.12
CA HIS A 219 -11.21 -25.97 0.73
C HIS A 219 -11.74 -24.58 1.09
N LEU A 220 -12.72 -24.03 0.34
CA LEU A 220 -13.22 -22.68 0.47
C LEU A 220 -14.75 -22.65 0.48
N ASP A 221 -15.33 -21.82 1.34
CA ASP A 221 -16.78 -21.71 1.52
C ASP A 221 -17.45 -20.72 0.55
N ILE A 222 -16.67 -19.83 -0.08
CA ILE A 222 -17.17 -18.75 -0.93
C ILE A 222 -16.72 -19.00 -2.37
N LYS A 223 -17.72 -18.98 -3.28
CA LYS A 223 -17.46 -18.97 -4.73
C LYS A 223 -17.36 -17.54 -5.23
N ILE A 224 -16.34 -17.25 -6.05
CA ILE A 224 -16.11 -15.95 -6.66
C ILE A 224 -16.12 -16.14 -8.18
N THR A 225 -16.83 -15.26 -8.89
CA THR A 225 -16.82 -15.22 -10.35
C THR A 225 -15.89 -14.09 -10.79
N ALA A 226 -15.09 -14.33 -11.82
CA ALA A 226 -14.20 -13.33 -12.40
C ALA A 226 -14.95 -12.06 -12.81
N GLY A 227 -14.30 -10.92 -12.71
CA GLY A 227 -14.80 -9.61 -13.08
C GLY A 227 -14.70 -8.58 -11.94
N GLN A 228 -15.06 -7.35 -12.29
CA GLN A 228 -15.04 -6.22 -11.36
C GLN A 228 -16.08 -6.40 -10.26
N GLN A 229 -15.65 -6.33 -9.01
CA GLN A 229 -16.53 -6.49 -7.87
C GLN A 229 -16.00 -5.81 -6.61
N HIS A 230 -16.93 -5.54 -5.70
CA HIS A 230 -16.61 -5.08 -4.36
C HIS A 230 -16.55 -6.29 -3.44
N MET A 231 -15.42 -6.49 -2.77
CA MET A 231 -15.21 -7.62 -1.85
C MET A 231 -15.18 -7.12 -0.42
N ASP A 232 -15.94 -7.77 0.46
CA ASP A 232 -15.74 -7.70 1.90
C ASP A 232 -14.51 -8.52 2.33
N GLY A 233 -14.15 -8.47 3.61
CA GLY A 233 -12.97 -9.16 4.11
C GLY A 233 -12.99 -10.66 3.90
N ALA A 234 -14.16 -11.32 4.06
CA ALA A 234 -14.30 -12.76 3.88
C ALA A 234 -14.08 -13.17 2.41
N THR A 235 -14.67 -12.43 1.49
CA THR A 235 -14.53 -12.67 0.04
C THR A 235 -13.11 -12.41 -0.43
N ALA A 236 -12.50 -11.30 -0.02
CA ALA A 236 -11.11 -10.96 -0.37
C ALA A 236 -10.11 -11.98 0.19
N LEU A 237 -10.31 -12.44 1.43
CA LEU A 237 -9.48 -13.50 2.03
C LEU A 237 -9.62 -14.83 1.28
N THR A 238 -10.84 -15.19 0.87
CA THR A 238 -11.09 -16.38 0.04
C THR A 238 -10.33 -16.28 -1.28
N TYR A 239 -10.39 -15.13 -1.96
CA TYR A 239 -9.65 -14.86 -3.19
C TYR A 239 -8.14 -15.01 -2.99
N ALA A 240 -7.59 -14.41 -1.95
CA ALA A 240 -6.16 -14.45 -1.62
C ALA A 240 -5.64 -15.84 -1.16
N ARG A 241 -6.52 -16.81 -0.85
CA ARG A 241 -6.14 -18.14 -0.37
C ARG A 241 -6.31 -19.24 -1.39
N CYS A 242 -7.07 -19.01 -2.46
CA CYS A 242 -7.31 -19.99 -3.51
C CYS A 242 -6.01 -20.38 -4.23
N ARG A 243 -5.78 -21.67 -4.41
CA ARG A 243 -4.59 -22.21 -5.12
C ARG A 243 -4.84 -23.51 -5.89
N TYR A 244 -5.80 -24.33 -5.44
CA TYR A 244 -5.95 -25.69 -5.98
C TYR A 244 -6.65 -25.75 -7.33
N THR A 245 -7.32 -24.69 -7.74
CA THR A 245 -8.05 -24.60 -9.01
C THR A 245 -7.18 -24.11 -10.18
N TYR A 246 -5.93 -23.72 -9.92
CA TYR A 246 -5.06 -23.10 -10.92
C TYR A 246 -3.87 -24.00 -11.27
N ALA A 247 -3.46 -23.95 -12.55
CA ALA A 247 -2.37 -24.79 -13.07
C ALA A 247 -1.01 -24.50 -12.41
N ASP A 248 -0.74 -23.24 -12.09
CA ASP A 248 0.48 -22.77 -11.42
C ASP A 248 0.31 -22.61 -9.88
N GLY A 249 -0.87 -22.98 -9.35
CA GLY A 249 -1.17 -23.13 -7.95
C GLY A 249 -0.74 -21.96 -7.06
N ASP A 250 0.42 -22.09 -6.44
CA ASP A 250 0.93 -21.13 -5.44
C ASP A 250 1.28 -19.76 -6.04
N TYR A 251 1.72 -19.71 -7.30
CA TYR A 251 2.04 -18.46 -7.98
C TYR A 251 0.79 -17.60 -8.23
N THR A 252 -0.32 -18.20 -8.67
CA THR A 252 -1.62 -17.51 -8.78
C THR A 252 -2.08 -16.98 -7.42
N ARG A 253 -1.97 -17.78 -6.35
CA ARG A 253 -2.28 -17.30 -5.02
C ARG A 253 -1.46 -16.07 -4.63
N MET A 254 -0.15 -16.08 -4.89
CA MET A 254 0.72 -14.94 -4.63
C MET A 254 0.34 -13.69 -5.46
N ARG A 255 -0.10 -13.86 -6.70
CA ARG A 255 -0.66 -12.76 -7.52
C ARG A 255 -1.92 -12.18 -6.89
N HIS A 256 -2.88 -13.02 -6.51
CA HIS A 256 -4.11 -12.59 -5.84
C HIS A 256 -3.83 -11.84 -4.54
N GLN A 257 -2.86 -12.28 -3.75
CA GLN A 257 -2.43 -11.57 -2.53
C GLN A 257 -1.94 -10.15 -2.84
N ARG A 258 -1.13 -9.97 -3.90
CA ARG A 258 -0.67 -8.64 -4.32
C ARG A 258 -1.79 -7.78 -4.90
N GLN A 259 -2.74 -8.35 -5.64
CA GLN A 259 -3.95 -7.63 -6.10
C GLN A 259 -4.77 -7.12 -4.91
N VAL A 260 -5.02 -7.96 -3.90
CA VAL A 260 -5.72 -7.58 -2.67
C VAL A 260 -4.99 -6.46 -1.94
N LEU A 261 -3.66 -6.54 -1.82
CA LEU A 261 -2.85 -5.48 -1.21
C LEU A 261 -2.89 -4.18 -2.01
N GLY A 262 -2.84 -4.25 -3.34
CA GLY A 262 -2.99 -3.09 -4.22
C GLY A 262 -4.35 -2.42 -4.05
N ALA A 263 -5.44 -3.19 -4.07
CA ALA A 263 -6.79 -2.68 -3.86
C ALA A 263 -6.97 -2.06 -2.46
N LEU A 264 -6.39 -2.69 -1.42
CA LEU A 264 -6.39 -2.16 -0.05
C LEU A 264 -5.60 -0.84 0.03
N ALA A 265 -4.42 -0.77 -0.60
CA ALA A 265 -3.63 0.45 -0.68
C ALA A 265 -4.40 1.57 -1.39
N ASN A 266 -5.07 1.27 -2.50
CA ASN A 266 -5.93 2.21 -3.21
C ASN A 266 -7.05 2.77 -2.30
N GLN A 267 -7.73 1.88 -1.57
CA GLN A 267 -8.79 2.26 -0.64
C GLN A 267 -8.27 3.19 0.47
N ILE A 268 -7.13 2.85 1.08
CA ILE A 268 -6.54 3.64 2.17
C ILE A 268 -6.03 4.98 1.66
N LEU A 269 -5.23 5.01 0.60
CA LEU A 269 -4.60 6.23 0.08
C LEU A 269 -5.62 7.27 -0.39
N ASN A 270 -6.75 6.83 -0.95
CA ASN A 270 -7.76 7.72 -1.52
C ASN A 270 -8.84 8.14 -0.51
N ASN A 271 -9.18 7.30 0.49
CA ASN A 271 -10.36 7.49 1.31
C ASN A 271 -10.07 7.74 2.80
N PHE A 272 -8.82 7.58 3.25
CA PHE A 272 -8.46 7.70 4.65
C PHE A 272 -7.57 8.92 4.92
N ASP A 273 -7.96 9.75 5.89
CA ASP A 273 -7.13 10.79 6.48
C ASP A 273 -6.40 10.26 7.73
N ALA A 274 -5.52 11.07 8.31
CA ALA A 274 -4.74 10.68 9.49
C ALA A 274 -5.62 10.22 10.67
N THR A 275 -6.81 10.82 10.86
CA THR A 275 -7.73 10.46 11.95
C THR A 275 -8.34 9.08 11.74
N LYS A 276 -8.74 8.77 10.50
CA LYS A 276 -9.28 7.47 10.14
C LYS A 276 -8.22 6.38 10.21
N ILE A 277 -6.98 6.66 9.75
CA ILE A 277 -5.84 5.73 9.86
C ILE A 277 -5.56 5.42 11.33
N PHE A 278 -5.52 6.45 12.18
CA PHE A 278 -5.34 6.26 13.62
C PHE A 278 -6.44 5.38 14.23
N GLY A 279 -7.70 5.63 13.87
CA GLY A 279 -8.84 4.80 14.29
C GLY A 279 -8.74 3.35 13.82
N LEU A 280 -8.33 3.15 12.56
CA LEU A 280 -8.13 1.85 11.95
C LEU A 280 -7.04 1.04 12.67
N VAL A 281 -5.85 1.60 12.84
CA VAL A 281 -4.74 0.94 13.52
C VAL A 281 -5.10 0.59 14.96
N ASN A 282 -5.80 1.50 15.66
CA ASN A 282 -6.27 1.21 17.03
C ASN A 282 -7.27 0.05 17.09
N SER A 283 -8.19 -0.04 16.13
CA SER A 283 -9.20 -1.11 16.10
C SER A 283 -8.58 -2.49 15.80
N LEU A 284 -7.42 -2.52 15.15
CA LEU A 284 -6.73 -3.73 14.70
C LEU A 284 -5.49 -4.06 15.56
N SER A 285 -5.22 -3.30 16.62
CA SER A 285 -4.00 -3.42 17.43
C SER A 285 -3.77 -4.81 18.06
N ASP A 286 -4.81 -5.60 18.21
CA ASP A 286 -4.71 -6.97 18.75
C ASP A 286 -4.53 -8.03 17.62
N MET A 287 -4.58 -7.64 16.34
CA MET A 287 -4.51 -8.52 15.15
C MET A 287 -3.36 -8.17 14.21
N LEU A 288 -2.77 -6.98 14.39
CA LEU A 288 -1.63 -6.47 13.63
C LEU A 288 -0.42 -6.36 14.55
N VAL A 289 0.66 -7.02 14.18
CA VAL A 289 1.95 -6.90 14.86
C VAL A 289 2.88 -6.11 13.96
N THR A 290 3.41 -4.99 14.44
CA THR A 290 4.36 -4.16 13.68
C THR A 290 5.27 -3.38 14.63
N ASP A 291 6.49 -3.12 14.19
CA ASP A 291 7.44 -2.22 14.85
C ASP A 291 7.13 -0.75 14.58
N MET A 292 6.38 -0.46 13.48
CA MET A 292 6.02 0.90 13.10
C MET A 292 5.10 1.55 14.13
N SER A 293 5.42 2.77 14.52
CA SER A 293 4.48 3.57 15.31
C SER A 293 3.30 4.02 14.43
N VAL A 294 2.18 4.39 15.07
CA VAL A 294 1.03 4.96 14.34
C VAL A 294 1.42 6.23 13.59
N GLN A 295 2.39 7.00 14.12
CA GLN A 295 2.91 8.20 13.47
C GLN A 295 3.66 7.85 12.18
N ASP A 296 4.48 6.80 12.18
CA ASP A 296 5.24 6.35 11.02
C ASP A 296 4.29 5.82 9.94
N ILE A 297 3.27 5.05 10.33
CA ILE A 297 2.20 4.60 9.42
C ILE A 297 1.48 5.79 8.79
N VAL A 298 1.09 6.79 9.60
CA VAL A 298 0.43 8.01 9.09
C VAL A 298 1.36 8.82 8.21
N ALA A 299 2.66 8.93 8.56
CA ALA A 299 3.66 9.64 7.75
C ALA A 299 3.83 8.96 6.39
N THR A 300 4.00 7.63 6.37
CA THR A 300 4.11 6.83 5.15
C THR A 300 2.88 7.00 4.25
N VAL A 301 1.67 6.82 4.79
CA VAL A 301 0.44 6.98 4.01
C VAL A 301 0.31 8.39 3.44
N ASN A 302 0.66 9.43 4.22
CA ASN A 302 0.61 10.81 3.73
C ASN A 302 1.67 11.08 2.65
N ALA A 303 2.88 10.54 2.78
CA ALA A 303 3.94 10.66 1.78
C ALA A 303 3.56 9.97 0.47
N MET A 304 2.90 8.81 0.55
CA MET A 304 2.46 8.04 -0.61
C MET A 304 1.15 8.53 -1.26
N ARG A 305 0.48 9.55 -0.69
CA ARG A 305 -0.74 10.10 -1.31
C ARG A 305 -0.52 10.58 -2.74
N GLY A 306 -1.41 10.13 -3.62
CA GLY A 306 -1.34 10.40 -5.05
C GLY A 306 -0.35 9.50 -5.80
N MET A 307 0.11 8.42 -5.17
CA MET A 307 0.76 7.30 -5.87
C MET A 307 -0.23 6.69 -6.85
N ASP A 308 0.27 6.33 -8.02
CA ASP A 308 -0.47 5.49 -8.98
C ASP A 308 -0.41 4.05 -8.49
N VAL A 309 -1.54 3.53 -7.99
CA VAL A 309 -1.61 2.18 -7.44
C VAL A 309 -1.53 1.13 -8.54
N ASP A 310 -2.07 1.40 -9.72
CA ASP A 310 -1.95 0.47 -10.86
C ASP A 310 -0.50 0.36 -11.35
N GLY A 311 0.31 1.40 -11.12
CA GLY A 311 1.74 1.44 -11.41
C GLY A 311 2.64 0.80 -10.34
N ILE A 312 2.10 0.26 -9.23
CA ILE A 312 2.90 -0.50 -8.26
C ILE A 312 3.52 -1.70 -8.95
N TYR A 313 4.83 -1.83 -8.89
CA TYR A 313 5.52 -3.01 -9.42
C TYR A 313 5.17 -4.26 -8.60
N SER A 314 4.97 -5.36 -9.29
CA SER A 314 4.54 -6.64 -8.74
C SER A 314 5.36 -7.78 -9.33
N ALA A 315 6.07 -8.52 -8.50
CA ALA A 315 6.91 -9.62 -8.95
C ALA A 315 6.89 -10.79 -7.96
N ASN A 316 7.23 -11.97 -8.46
CA ASN A 316 7.65 -13.10 -7.65
C ASN A 316 9.18 -13.16 -7.64
N LEU A 317 9.77 -13.75 -6.60
CA LEU A 317 11.18 -14.14 -6.65
C LEU A 317 11.42 -15.09 -7.84
N PRO A 318 12.48 -14.86 -8.64
CA PRO A 318 12.86 -15.78 -9.70
C PRO A 318 13.19 -17.15 -9.09
N SER A 319 12.33 -18.15 -9.34
CA SER A 319 12.41 -19.41 -8.61
C SER A 319 11.80 -20.56 -9.42
N TYR A 320 12.16 -21.78 -9.02
CA TYR A 320 11.64 -23.00 -9.63
C TYR A 320 11.45 -24.10 -8.59
N ALA A 321 10.54 -25.01 -8.88
CA ALA A 321 10.31 -26.23 -8.13
C ALA A 321 9.98 -27.36 -9.11
N ASP A 322 10.78 -28.41 -9.09
CA ASP A 322 10.63 -29.62 -9.91
C ASP A 322 11.16 -30.85 -9.15
N ASP A 323 11.27 -31.97 -9.82
CA ASP A 323 11.77 -33.22 -9.21
C ASP A 323 13.21 -33.10 -8.69
N SER A 324 14.02 -32.18 -9.24
CA SER A 324 15.40 -31.92 -8.78
C SER A 324 15.49 -31.13 -7.49
N THR A 325 14.37 -30.48 -7.07
CA THR A 325 14.31 -29.68 -5.83
C THR A 325 13.90 -30.49 -4.61
N MET A 326 13.77 -31.81 -4.73
CA MET A 326 13.50 -32.71 -3.62
C MET A 326 14.77 -33.01 -2.82
N ILE A 327 14.78 -32.70 -1.52
CA ILE A 327 15.85 -33.06 -0.58
C ILE A 327 15.25 -33.92 0.51
N ASP A 328 15.75 -35.15 0.68
CA ASP A 328 15.29 -36.11 1.69
C ASP A 328 13.76 -36.31 1.71
N GLY A 329 13.13 -36.27 0.54
CA GLY A 329 11.68 -36.44 0.40
C GLY A 329 10.86 -35.17 0.70
N VAL A 330 11.51 -34.03 0.94
CA VAL A 330 10.88 -32.70 1.11
C VAL A 330 11.05 -31.88 -0.15
N SER A 331 9.95 -31.40 -0.70
CA SER A 331 9.98 -30.50 -1.85
C SER A 331 10.31 -29.07 -1.39
N TYR A 332 11.24 -28.41 -2.09
CA TYR A 332 11.64 -27.03 -1.91
C TYR A 332 11.41 -26.21 -3.15
N VAL A 333 11.40 -24.90 -3.00
CA VAL A 333 11.53 -23.93 -4.10
C VAL A 333 12.95 -23.39 -4.08
N PHE A 334 13.63 -23.46 -5.21
CA PHE A 334 14.99 -22.91 -5.38
C PHE A 334 14.91 -21.59 -6.13
N VAL A 335 15.81 -20.68 -5.83
CA VAL A 335 15.91 -19.39 -6.52
C VAL A 335 17.01 -19.43 -7.58
N TYR A 336 16.81 -18.66 -8.66
CA TYR A 336 17.85 -18.36 -9.64
C TYR A 336 18.67 -17.19 -9.07
N GLU A 337 19.82 -17.50 -8.46
CA GLU A 337 20.59 -16.54 -7.66
C GLU A 337 21.05 -15.32 -8.47
N ASP A 338 21.53 -15.52 -9.71
CA ASP A 338 22.00 -14.43 -10.57
C ASP A 338 20.82 -13.51 -10.99
N GLU A 339 19.67 -14.09 -11.33
CA GLU A 339 18.46 -13.33 -11.68
C GLU A 339 17.90 -12.59 -10.47
N LEU A 340 17.90 -13.23 -9.30
CA LEU A 340 17.48 -12.59 -8.05
C LEU A 340 18.37 -11.38 -7.74
N LYS A 341 19.66 -11.52 -7.88
CA LYS A 341 20.59 -10.42 -7.66
C LYS A 341 20.34 -9.25 -8.61
N GLU A 342 20.19 -9.53 -9.92
CA GLU A 342 19.89 -8.51 -10.93
C GLU A 342 18.54 -7.83 -10.62
N MET A 343 17.51 -8.61 -10.28
CA MET A 343 16.20 -8.10 -9.89
C MET A 343 16.31 -7.15 -8.69
N MET A 344 17.03 -7.52 -7.65
CA MET A 344 17.15 -6.70 -6.45
C MET A 344 17.97 -5.43 -6.67
N GLU A 345 19.01 -5.46 -7.54
CA GLU A 345 19.73 -4.26 -7.96
C GLU A 345 18.81 -3.26 -8.69
N ARG A 346 17.88 -3.75 -9.50
CA ARG A 346 16.88 -2.92 -10.18
C ARG A 346 15.86 -2.35 -9.21
N VAL A 347 15.37 -3.19 -8.30
CA VAL A 347 14.43 -2.78 -7.25
C VAL A 347 15.04 -1.70 -6.36
N ASP A 348 16.28 -1.84 -5.92
CA ASP A 348 16.99 -0.82 -5.14
C ASP A 348 17.10 0.52 -5.88
N ALA A 349 17.29 0.45 -7.20
CA ALA A 349 17.32 1.63 -8.06
C ALA A 349 15.91 2.23 -8.31
N GLY A 350 14.83 1.66 -7.77
CA GLY A 350 13.45 2.11 -7.99
C GLY A 350 12.92 1.81 -9.39
N LYS A 351 13.52 0.81 -10.07
CA LYS A 351 13.16 0.40 -11.42
C LYS A 351 12.24 -0.83 -11.39
N ASP A 352 11.67 -1.13 -12.56
CA ASP A 352 10.96 -2.39 -12.79
C ASP A 352 11.84 -3.59 -12.40
N PRO A 353 11.34 -4.51 -11.56
CA PRO A 353 12.05 -5.74 -11.19
C PRO A 353 12.49 -6.60 -12.38
N LYS A 354 11.78 -6.54 -13.51
CA LYS A 354 12.11 -7.34 -14.70
C LYS A 354 13.39 -6.86 -15.35
N GLY A 355 14.37 -7.75 -15.47
CA GLY A 355 15.61 -7.54 -16.19
C GLY A 355 15.58 -8.16 -17.59
N PRO A 356 16.56 -7.85 -18.45
CA PRO A 356 16.69 -8.41 -19.78
C PRO A 356 16.97 -9.92 -19.77
N ASN A 357 17.51 -10.44 -18.67
CA ASN A 357 17.86 -11.85 -18.49
C ASN A 357 16.81 -12.67 -17.74
N THR A 358 15.69 -12.07 -17.38
CA THR A 358 14.62 -12.79 -16.68
C THR A 358 14.04 -13.82 -17.64
N MET A 359 14.35 -15.07 -17.42
CA MET A 359 14.05 -16.16 -18.34
C MET A 359 12.60 -16.64 -18.29
N GLY A 360 11.64 -15.87 -17.87
CA GLY A 360 10.21 -16.20 -17.92
C GLY A 360 9.85 -17.59 -17.34
N LEU A 361 10.76 -18.17 -16.57
CA LEU A 361 10.57 -19.44 -15.93
C LEU A 361 9.73 -19.20 -14.69
N SER A 362 8.56 -19.79 -14.66
CA SER A 362 7.63 -19.71 -13.54
C SER A 362 7.24 -18.29 -13.18
N ASP A 363 6.49 -17.59 -14.02
CA ASP A 363 5.85 -16.34 -13.67
C ASP A 363 6.73 -15.29 -12.93
N GLY A 364 8.05 -15.39 -13.11
CA GLY A 364 9.01 -14.35 -12.76
C GLY A 364 8.86 -13.09 -13.61
N SER A 365 7.81 -13.04 -14.45
CA SER A 365 7.48 -11.84 -15.20
C SER A 365 7.03 -10.79 -14.18
N SER A 366 7.85 -9.77 -14.00
CA SER A 366 7.44 -8.54 -13.36
C SER A 366 6.28 -7.96 -14.13
N SER A 367 5.33 -7.46 -13.40
CA SER A 367 4.16 -6.76 -13.90
C SER A 367 3.84 -5.63 -12.93
N THR A 368 2.80 -4.87 -13.22
CA THR A 368 2.25 -3.92 -12.27
C THR A 368 0.97 -4.47 -11.64
N ILE A 369 0.44 -3.83 -10.61
CA ILE A 369 -0.88 -4.17 -10.07
C ILE A 369 -1.96 -4.01 -11.15
N GLY A 370 -1.84 -2.99 -12.01
CA GLY A 370 -2.73 -2.82 -13.17
C GLY A 370 -2.67 -4.00 -14.14
N ASP A 371 -1.48 -4.52 -14.40
CA ASP A 371 -1.32 -5.71 -15.25
C ASP A 371 -1.93 -6.95 -14.59
N LEU A 372 -1.71 -7.15 -13.29
CA LEU A 372 -2.35 -8.25 -12.55
C LEU A 372 -3.88 -8.18 -12.63
N ASN A 373 -4.45 -6.99 -12.65
CA ASN A 373 -5.89 -6.79 -12.77
C ASN A 373 -6.44 -7.07 -14.18
N ASN A 374 -5.57 -7.30 -15.17
CA ASN A 374 -5.94 -7.47 -16.57
C ASN A 374 -5.56 -8.84 -17.17
N ASN A 375 -4.78 -9.66 -16.47
CA ASN A 375 -4.33 -10.96 -16.94
C ASN A 375 -4.86 -12.08 -16.03
N THR A 376 -5.29 -13.17 -16.64
CA THR A 376 -5.78 -14.37 -15.95
C THR A 376 -4.62 -15.29 -15.52
N SER A 377 -4.89 -16.29 -14.68
CA SER A 377 -3.93 -17.34 -14.35
C SER A 377 -3.48 -18.11 -15.58
N ASP A 378 -4.39 -18.34 -16.53
CA ASP A 378 -4.08 -19.03 -17.80
C ASP A 378 -3.16 -18.19 -18.69
N ASP A 379 -3.29 -16.84 -18.70
CA ASP A 379 -2.39 -15.97 -19.45
C ASP A 379 -0.95 -16.09 -18.94
N TYR A 380 -0.76 -16.16 -17.62
CA TYR A 380 0.55 -16.36 -17.02
C TYR A 380 1.09 -17.77 -17.29
N ALA A 381 0.27 -18.80 -17.09
CA ALA A 381 0.66 -20.19 -17.31
C ALA A 381 1.05 -20.48 -18.78
N ASN A 382 0.42 -19.78 -19.72
CA ASN A 382 0.68 -19.93 -21.17
C ASN A 382 1.72 -18.93 -21.71
N GLY A 383 2.25 -18.02 -20.87
CA GLY A 383 3.18 -16.98 -21.29
C GLY A 383 2.58 -15.93 -22.24
N THR A 384 1.26 -15.73 -22.16
CA THR A 384 0.50 -14.74 -22.97
C THR A 384 0.16 -13.48 -22.21
N ALA A 385 0.51 -13.40 -20.91
CA ALA A 385 0.27 -12.22 -20.08
C ALA A 385 0.94 -10.98 -20.67
N THR A 386 0.18 -9.90 -20.78
CA THR A 386 0.66 -8.60 -21.27
C THR A 386 1.12 -7.73 -20.10
N SER A 387 2.21 -6.99 -20.29
CA SER A 387 2.70 -6.03 -19.31
C SER A 387 2.68 -4.62 -19.90
N SER A 388 2.17 -3.67 -19.15
CA SER A 388 2.19 -2.25 -19.48
C SER A 388 3.57 -1.62 -19.25
N VAL A 389 4.46 -2.32 -18.58
CA VAL A 389 5.82 -1.85 -18.33
C VAL A 389 6.60 -1.92 -19.63
N SER A 390 6.87 -0.76 -20.25
CA SER A 390 7.65 -0.67 -21.46
C SER A 390 9.11 -1.00 -21.17
N SER A 391 9.72 -1.86 -21.99
CA SER A 391 11.16 -2.13 -21.99
C SER A 391 11.93 -0.93 -22.58
N ASP A 392 11.85 0.22 -21.95
CA ASP A 392 12.55 1.46 -22.34
C ASP A 392 13.98 1.51 -21.77
N ASP A 393 14.67 0.40 -21.69
CA ASP A 393 16.12 0.35 -21.55
C ASP A 393 16.74 -0.29 -22.81
N SER A 394 16.47 0.29 -23.99
CA SER A 394 17.30 0.03 -25.15
C SER A 394 18.57 0.86 -25.01
N ASP A 395 19.51 0.35 -24.22
CA ASP A 395 20.92 0.73 -24.38
C ASP A 395 21.34 0.29 -25.78
N ASP A 396 21.52 1.30 -26.62
CA ASP A 396 22.08 1.23 -27.95
C ASP A 396 23.51 0.65 -27.88
N SER A 397 23.60 -0.67 -27.97
CA SER A 397 24.85 -1.36 -28.34
C SER A 397 24.56 -2.25 -29.55
N SER A 398 24.57 -1.60 -30.72
CA SER A 398 24.83 -2.29 -31.96
C SER A 398 26.18 -2.99 -31.89
N ASP A 399 26.17 -4.31 -31.69
CA ASP A 399 27.26 -5.13 -32.22
C ASP A 399 26.74 -6.38 -32.90
N SER A 400 27.35 -6.63 -34.01
CA SER A 400 26.99 -7.48 -35.11
C SER A 400 27.16 -8.97 -34.82
N SER A 401 26.16 -9.71 -35.29
CA SER A 401 26.28 -11.03 -35.94
C SER A 401 27.31 -12.05 -35.43
N ASP A 402 26.82 -13.13 -34.84
CA ASP A 402 27.20 -14.43 -35.36
C ASP A 402 26.09 -15.46 -35.07
N SER A 403 25.55 -15.98 -36.14
CA SER A 403 24.61 -17.08 -36.16
C SER A 403 25.38 -18.38 -36.10
N ASP A 404 25.42 -19.03 -34.97
CA ASP A 404 25.80 -20.44 -34.92
C ASP A 404 24.57 -21.31 -34.64
N TYR A 405 24.22 -22.01 -35.69
CA TYR A 405 23.26 -23.09 -35.76
C TYR A 405 23.76 -24.26 -34.89
N TYR A 406 23.03 -24.64 -33.87
CA TYR A 406 23.17 -25.95 -33.25
C TYR A 406 22.09 -26.88 -33.80
N GLU A 407 22.52 -27.88 -34.60
CA GLU A 407 21.72 -29.01 -35.02
C GLU A 407 21.35 -29.91 -33.83
N GLU A 408 20.08 -30.23 -33.72
CA GLU A 408 19.59 -31.29 -32.83
C GLU A 408 20.09 -32.66 -33.32
N PRO A 409 20.54 -33.55 -32.44
CA PRO A 409 20.74 -34.95 -32.79
C PRO A 409 19.42 -35.72 -32.72
N THR A 410 18.94 -36.16 -33.86
CA THR A 410 17.88 -37.17 -33.99
C THR A 410 18.38 -38.50 -33.43
N GLY A 411 17.81 -38.94 -32.33
CA GLY A 411 18.04 -40.24 -31.71
C GLY A 411 16.77 -41.08 -31.74
N ASP A 412 16.84 -42.19 -32.45
CA ASP A 412 15.79 -43.17 -32.68
C ASP A 412 15.21 -43.79 -31.40
N GLY A 413 13.94 -44.14 -31.54
CA GLY A 413 13.11 -44.73 -30.52
C GLY A 413 13.56 -46.06 -29.92
N ASN A 414 13.15 -46.27 -28.70
CA ASN A 414 12.72 -47.60 -28.25
C ASN A 414 11.76 -47.44 -27.07
N GLY A 415 10.57 -47.99 -27.26
CA GLY A 415 9.52 -48.03 -26.28
C GLY A 415 9.87 -48.95 -25.09
N TYR A 416 9.41 -48.54 -23.94
CA TYR A 416 9.12 -49.45 -22.82
C TYR A 416 7.72 -49.14 -22.28
N GLU A 417 6.87 -50.16 -22.41
CA GLU A 417 5.53 -50.22 -21.81
C GLU A 417 5.64 -50.11 -20.26
N ALA A 418 4.76 -49.30 -19.74
CA ALA A 418 4.52 -49.20 -18.33
C ALA A 418 3.58 -50.30 -17.86
N ASN A 419 3.92 -50.97 -16.75
CA ASN A 419 2.99 -51.69 -15.92
C ASN A 419 3.29 -51.29 -14.46
N TYR A 420 2.18 -50.92 -13.78
CA TYR A 420 1.85 -50.64 -12.41
C TYR A 420 1.91 -49.18 -11.94
#